data_2f7ed1ff06d4df6c8e72b9b5be5ef6a5
#
_entry.id   2f7ed1ff06d4df6c8e72b9b5be5ef6a5
#
_cell.length_a   1.000
_cell.length_b   1.000
_cell.length_c   1.000
_cell.angle_alpha   90.00
_cell.angle_beta   90.00
_cell.angle_gamma   90.00
#
_symmetry.space_group_name_H-M   'P 1'
#
loop_
_entity.id
_entity.type
_entity.pdbx_description
1 polymer ?
#
loop_
_entity_poly.entity_id
_entity_poly.type
_entity_poly.pdbx_seq_one_letter_code
_entity_poly.pdbx_strand_id
1 'polypeptide(L)'
;MSKPGAVNALMAAIADTGRDARRGGYSRPVYSAPELELREWFTAEATSRGLAVERDANGILWAWWDLPGAPASGYDAGASVSASAGADSRRGALVTGSHLDSVPGGGAFDGPLGVASALAAYDVLAAREAAGDLRRNRALAIAVFPEEEGSAFGVACLGSRLLTGAIGTARALNLRDARGTTFADASREHGLDPDAMGRDEVALSRIGDFVELHVEQGLGLNGDGYTDAAGRGPAVAVASSILGHGRWRFSVTGQGNHAGTTLMSDRADPLVAAAQMVLAVRKTAAAQNDARATVGRIEPVPGGTNVIASRVDFWMDLRHPDDAVTAALVQRIHGQAQKIAAFEGCTVAMTEESSSGTVHFDAALSRALQASVRRTIPGAPALSTGAGHDAGVLAAEVPTGMLFVRNPSGISHSPEEHVEDHDATAGTIALADTLEDLL
;
A
#
# COMPACT_ATOMS: atom_id res chain seq x y z
N MET A 1 6.31 -17.80 27.03
CA MET A 1 6.92 -18.00 25.70
C MET A 1 5.77 -18.09 24.68
N SER A 2 5.58 -17.06 23.83
CA SER A 2 4.64 -17.17 22.71
C SER A 2 5.08 -18.36 21.85
N LYS A 3 4.12 -19.14 21.36
CA LYS A 3 4.44 -20.31 20.52
C LYS A 3 5.08 -19.78 19.21
N PRO A 4 6.27 -20.29 18.82
CA PRO A 4 6.76 -20.04 17.46
C PRO A 4 5.65 -20.43 16.46
N GLY A 5 5.32 -19.53 15.51
CA GLY A 5 4.28 -19.79 14.52
C GLY A 5 2.88 -19.23 14.86
N ALA A 6 2.75 -18.34 15.85
CA ALA A 6 1.45 -17.69 16.13
C ALA A 6 0.90 -16.95 14.91
N VAL A 7 1.75 -16.23 14.15
CA VAL A 7 1.35 -15.56 12.92
C VAL A 7 0.81 -16.52 11.86
N ASN A 8 1.43 -17.69 11.69
CA ASN A 8 0.99 -18.72 10.73
C ASN A 8 -0.38 -19.30 11.09
N ALA A 9 -0.67 -19.44 12.41
CA ALA A 9 -1.98 -19.87 12.87
C ALA A 9 -3.06 -18.80 12.60
N LEU A 10 -2.73 -17.51 12.80
CA LEU A 10 -3.63 -16.40 12.48
C LEU A 10 -3.89 -16.30 10.97
N MET A 11 -2.86 -16.45 10.14
CA MET A 11 -3.00 -16.48 8.68
C MET A 11 -3.83 -17.71 8.22
N ALA A 12 -3.63 -18.87 8.82
CA ALA A 12 -4.41 -20.07 8.52
C ALA A 12 -5.89 -19.90 8.88
N ALA A 13 -6.22 -19.16 9.95
CA ALA A 13 -7.61 -18.91 10.36
C ALA A 13 -8.42 -18.11 9.32
N ILE A 14 -7.77 -17.29 8.51
CA ILE A 14 -8.40 -16.45 7.46
C ILE A 14 -8.17 -16.98 6.04
N ALA A 15 -7.56 -18.16 5.90
CA ALA A 15 -7.12 -18.69 4.61
C ALA A 15 -8.25 -19.02 3.64
N ASP A 16 -9.48 -19.18 4.11
CA ASP A 16 -10.65 -19.47 3.27
C ASP A 16 -11.51 -18.23 3.00
N THR A 17 -11.34 -17.14 3.76
CA THR A 17 -12.15 -15.92 3.64
C THR A 17 -11.78 -15.16 2.36
N GLY A 18 -12.75 -15.00 1.46
CA GLY A 18 -12.61 -14.20 0.23
C GLY A 18 -11.84 -14.87 -0.90
N ARG A 19 -11.71 -16.21 -0.91
CA ARG A 19 -11.10 -16.93 -2.05
C ARG A 19 -11.84 -16.63 -3.37
N ASP A 20 -11.08 -16.27 -4.39
CA ASP A 20 -11.62 -16.02 -5.74
C ASP A 20 -11.55 -17.29 -6.60
N ALA A 21 -12.69 -17.98 -6.75
CA ALA A 21 -12.75 -19.21 -7.54
C ALA A 21 -12.50 -19.00 -9.04
N ARG A 22 -12.60 -17.78 -9.55
CA ARG A 22 -12.43 -17.47 -10.99
C ARG A 22 -11.02 -17.06 -11.35
N ARG A 23 -10.35 -16.28 -10.45
CA ARG A 23 -9.01 -15.73 -10.68
C ARG A 23 -7.94 -16.51 -9.95
N GLY A 24 -8.32 -17.29 -8.96
CA GLY A 24 -7.42 -17.76 -7.93
C GLY A 24 -7.17 -16.64 -6.88
N GLY A 25 -6.38 -16.92 -5.86
CA GLY A 25 -6.09 -15.95 -4.81
C GLY A 25 -7.33 -15.45 -4.07
N TYR A 26 -7.37 -14.16 -3.78
CA TYR A 26 -8.41 -13.54 -2.94
C TYR A 26 -9.02 -12.32 -3.61
N SER A 27 -10.29 -12.05 -3.30
CA SER A 27 -10.99 -10.82 -3.68
C SER A 27 -11.76 -10.30 -2.47
N ARG A 28 -11.20 -9.27 -1.82
CA ARG A 28 -11.67 -8.69 -0.55
C ARG A 28 -11.80 -7.16 -0.66
N PRO A 29 -12.56 -6.62 -1.66
CA PRO A 29 -12.75 -5.18 -1.74
C PRO A 29 -13.39 -4.66 -0.45
N VAL A 30 -13.07 -3.42 -0.05
CA VAL A 30 -13.66 -2.79 1.14
C VAL A 30 -15.20 -2.90 1.11
N TYR A 31 -15.81 -3.14 2.26
CA TYR A 31 -17.26 -3.36 2.44
C TYR A 31 -17.84 -4.61 1.73
N SER A 32 -17.01 -5.44 1.11
CA SER A 32 -17.48 -6.77 0.68
C SER A 32 -17.66 -7.71 1.87
N ALA A 33 -18.48 -8.74 1.71
CA ALA A 33 -18.71 -9.70 2.78
C ALA A 33 -17.40 -10.32 3.34
N PRO A 34 -16.41 -10.75 2.50
CA PRO A 34 -15.16 -11.27 3.03
C PRO A 34 -14.30 -10.23 3.75
N GLU A 35 -14.29 -8.96 3.32
CA GLU A 35 -13.54 -7.91 4.02
C GLU A 35 -14.17 -7.59 5.37
N LEU A 36 -15.49 -7.55 5.45
CA LEU A 36 -16.23 -7.39 6.71
C LEU A 36 -16.00 -8.57 7.65
N GLU A 37 -15.98 -9.81 7.17
CA GLU A 37 -15.64 -11.01 7.95
C GLU A 37 -14.21 -10.90 8.53
N LEU A 38 -13.25 -10.39 7.78
CA LEU A 38 -11.90 -10.14 8.28
C LEU A 38 -11.84 -9.04 9.34
N ARG A 39 -12.66 -7.99 9.25
CA ARG A 39 -12.79 -6.98 10.31
C ARG A 39 -13.38 -7.56 11.58
N GLU A 40 -14.38 -8.44 11.47
CA GLU A 40 -14.94 -9.17 12.60
C GLU A 40 -13.90 -10.10 13.22
N TRP A 41 -13.16 -10.85 12.40
CA TRP A 41 -12.04 -11.68 12.86
C TRP A 41 -11.01 -10.85 13.64
N PHE A 42 -10.54 -9.73 13.07
CA PHE A 42 -9.59 -8.84 13.78
C PHE A 42 -10.14 -8.34 15.11
N THR A 43 -11.41 -7.92 15.13
CA THR A 43 -12.08 -7.44 16.35
C THR A 43 -12.15 -8.53 17.42
N ALA A 44 -12.50 -9.75 17.03
CA ALA A 44 -12.56 -10.91 17.93
C ALA A 44 -11.16 -11.27 18.47
N GLU A 45 -10.14 -11.33 17.60
CA GLU A 45 -8.75 -11.64 18.00
C GLU A 45 -8.17 -10.56 18.92
N ALA A 46 -8.40 -9.29 18.65
CA ALA A 46 -7.95 -8.18 19.49
C ALA A 46 -8.66 -8.18 20.85
N THR A 47 -9.98 -8.36 20.86
CA THR A 47 -10.79 -8.41 22.10
C THR A 47 -10.41 -9.63 22.97
N SER A 48 -10.16 -10.79 22.36
CA SER A 48 -9.73 -11.99 23.10
C SER A 48 -8.39 -11.80 23.82
N ARG A 49 -7.56 -10.88 23.33
CA ARG A 49 -6.28 -10.47 23.91
C ARG A 49 -6.39 -9.36 24.95
N GLY A 50 -7.63 -8.88 25.21
CA GLY A 50 -7.88 -7.80 26.16
C GLY A 50 -7.60 -6.39 25.62
N LEU A 51 -7.44 -6.25 24.30
CA LEU A 51 -7.30 -4.94 23.67
C LEU A 51 -8.64 -4.22 23.58
N ALA A 52 -8.64 -2.91 23.78
CA ALA A 52 -9.83 -2.09 23.61
C ALA A 52 -10.00 -1.74 22.12
N VAL A 53 -11.05 -2.29 21.48
CA VAL A 53 -11.29 -2.08 20.05
C VAL A 53 -12.27 -0.93 19.84
N GLU A 54 -11.93 -0.01 18.95
CA GLU A 54 -12.79 1.09 18.50
C GLU A 54 -12.70 1.27 16.98
N ARG A 55 -13.70 1.89 16.38
CA ARG A 55 -13.71 2.27 14.96
C ARG A 55 -13.86 3.79 14.89
N ASP A 56 -12.96 4.45 14.18
CA ASP A 56 -13.05 5.90 14.01
C ASP A 56 -14.04 6.31 12.90
N ALA A 57 -14.19 7.62 12.72
CA ALA A 57 -15.11 8.18 11.73
C ALA A 57 -14.72 7.82 10.29
N ASN A 58 -13.44 7.58 9.99
CA ASN A 58 -12.93 7.19 8.68
C ASN A 58 -13.01 5.68 8.43
N GLY A 59 -13.49 4.90 9.41
CA GLY A 59 -13.65 3.46 9.31
C GLY A 59 -12.38 2.66 9.65
N ILE A 60 -11.33 3.31 10.15
CA ILE A 60 -10.13 2.64 10.63
C ILE A 60 -10.47 1.93 11.94
N LEU A 61 -10.07 0.67 12.08
CA LEU A 61 -10.17 -0.07 13.34
C LEU A 61 -8.89 0.13 14.15
N TRP A 62 -9.05 0.38 15.44
CA TRP A 62 -7.97 0.57 16.40
C TRP A 62 -8.13 -0.43 17.53
N ALA A 63 -7.09 -1.22 17.82
CA ALA A 63 -7.03 -2.11 18.98
C ALA A 63 -5.95 -1.58 19.94
N TRP A 64 -6.35 -1.06 21.07
CA TRP A 64 -5.50 -0.33 22.02
C TRP A 64 -5.02 -1.22 23.16
N TRP A 65 -3.73 -1.20 23.40
CA TRP A 65 -3.10 -1.67 24.61
C TRP A 65 -2.71 -0.48 25.49
N ASP A 66 -3.67 -0.03 26.29
CA ASP A 66 -3.53 1.12 27.16
C ASP A 66 -2.47 0.87 28.24
N LEU A 67 -1.92 1.96 28.82
CA LEU A 67 -1.03 1.86 29.98
C LEU A 67 -1.83 1.39 31.21
N PRO A 68 -1.20 0.64 32.15
CA PRO A 68 -1.82 0.22 33.39
C PRO A 68 -2.37 1.43 34.17
N GLY A 69 -3.64 1.37 34.56
CA GLY A 69 -4.29 2.45 35.33
C GLY A 69 -4.77 3.65 34.50
N ALA A 70 -4.59 3.64 33.19
CA ALA A 70 -5.18 4.66 32.32
C ALA A 70 -6.71 4.55 32.38
N PRO A 71 -7.43 5.69 32.44
CA PRO A 71 -8.89 5.65 32.33
C PRO A 71 -9.29 5.05 30.98
N ALA A 72 -10.34 4.19 30.97
CA ALA A 72 -10.89 3.68 29.71
C ALA A 72 -11.39 4.87 28.89
N SER A 73 -10.67 5.21 27.83
CA SER A 73 -11.07 6.26 26.90
C SER A 73 -12.05 5.66 25.90
N GLY A 74 -13.36 5.84 26.15
CA GLY A 74 -14.38 5.53 25.13
C GLY A 74 -14.29 6.59 24.02
N TYR A 75 -13.94 6.19 22.81
CA TYR A 75 -14.17 7.00 21.61
C TYR A 75 -15.65 6.83 21.25
N ASP A 76 -16.44 7.90 21.48
CA ASP A 76 -17.81 7.95 20.99
C ASP A 76 -17.80 8.70 19.65
N ALA A 77 -17.96 7.98 18.55
CA ALA A 77 -17.89 8.48 17.16
C ALA A 77 -18.95 9.55 16.81
N GLY A 78 -19.71 10.03 17.80
CA GLY A 78 -20.73 11.06 17.67
C GLY A 78 -20.62 12.21 18.67
N ALA A 79 -19.69 12.15 19.61
CA ALA A 79 -19.57 13.20 20.63
C ALA A 79 -18.62 14.31 20.13
N SER A 80 -19.17 15.51 19.91
CA SER A 80 -18.36 16.73 19.86
C SER A 80 -17.48 16.78 21.09
N VAL A 81 -16.17 16.84 20.91
CA VAL A 81 -15.17 16.90 21.98
C VAL A 81 -15.46 18.11 22.86
N SER A 82 -16.22 17.94 23.93
CA SER A 82 -16.16 18.87 25.05
C SER A 82 -14.87 18.54 25.78
N ALA A 83 -13.89 19.43 25.66
CA ALA A 83 -12.60 19.36 26.34
C ALA A 83 -12.80 19.36 27.86
N SER A 84 -13.07 18.19 28.45
CA SER A 84 -12.76 17.96 29.87
C SER A 84 -11.30 17.55 29.92
N ALA A 85 -10.47 18.44 30.45
CA ALA A 85 -9.02 18.38 30.51
C ALA A 85 -8.47 17.25 31.40
N GLY A 86 -8.65 15.99 30.96
CA GLY A 86 -7.79 14.89 31.30
C GLY A 86 -6.86 14.66 30.10
N ALA A 87 -5.54 14.61 30.30
CA ALA A 87 -4.63 14.30 29.20
C ALA A 87 -5.04 12.97 28.58
N ASP A 88 -5.22 12.94 27.24
CA ASP A 88 -5.51 11.71 26.50
C ASP A 88 -4.33 10.75 26.68
N SER A 89 -4.53 9.67 27.44
CA SER A 89 -3.49 8.68 27.78
C SER A 89 -2.93 7.95 26.56
N ARG A 90 -3.58 8.07 25.41
CA ARG A 90 -3.17 7.49 24.13
C ARG A 90 -2.36 8.45 23.26
N ARG A 91 -2.22 9.72 23.69
CA ARG A 91 -1.46 10.71 22.93
C ARG A 91 0.00 10.29 22.79
N GLY A 92 0.52 10.30 21.55
CA GLY A 92 1.89 9.90 21.26
C GLY A 92 2.13 8.39 21.39
N ALA A 93 1.09 7.56 21.28
CA ALA A 93 1.20 6.11 21.29
C ALA A 93 2.10 5.60 20.16
N LEU A 94 2.66 4.43 20.34
CA LEU A 94 3.24 3.64 19.26
C LEU A 94 2.10 2.94 18.51
N VAL A 95 2.10 3.06 17.17
CA VAL A 95 1.08 2.42 16.34
C VAL A 95 1.75 1.48 15.35
N THR A 96 1.18 0.30 15.19
CA THR A 96 1.51 -0.65 14.13
C THR A 96 0.23 -1.11 13.45
N GLY A 97 0.32 -1.67 12.26
CA GLY A 97 -0.86 -2.15 11.55
C GLY A 97 -0.64 -2.22 10.05
N SER A 98 -1.71 -2.52 9.33
CA SER A 98 -1.79 -2.60 7.87
C SER A 98 -3.25 -2.64 7.44
N HIS A 99 -3.60 -3.35 6.35
CA HIS A 99 -4.95 -3.46 5.81
C HIS A 99 -5.43 -4.92 5.72
N LEU A 100 -6.72 -5.12 5.42
CA LEU A 100 -7.34 -6.43 5.23
C LEU A 100 -8.06 -6.56 3.88
N ASP A 101 -8.25 -5.46 3.16
CA ASP A 101 -8.75 -5.48 1.79
C ASP A 101 -7.69 -6.00 0.81
N SER A 102 -8.09 -6.40 -0.38
CA SER A 102 -7.20 -6.87 -1.44
C SER A 102 -7.68 -6.45 -2.81
N VAL A 103 -6.76 -6.43 -3.79
CA VAL A 103 -7.12 -6.41 -5.21
C VAL A 103 -7.87 -7.69 -5.61
N PRO A 104 -8.68 -7.67 -6.67
CA PRO A 104 -9.33 -8.89 -7.18
C PRO A 104 -8.31 -9.93 -7.69
N GLY A 105 -8.30 -11.12 -7.07
CA GLY A 105 -7.35 -12.18 -7.36
C GLY A 105 -5.96 -11.97 -6.73
N GLY A 106 -5.87 -11.12 -5.72
CA GLY A 106 -4.64 -10.83 -4.99
C GLY A 106 -4.07 -12.00 -4.18
N GLY A 107 -2.90 -11.80 -3.60
CA GLY A 107 -2.22 -12.76 -2.76
C GLY A 107 -2.86 -12.95 -1.38
N ALA A 108 -2.27 -13.83 -0.59
CA ALA A 108 -2.74 -14.12 0.76
C ALA A 108 -2.14 -13.18 1.81
N PHE A 109 -0.98 -12.60 1.52
CA PHE A 109 -0.10 -11.96 2.51
C PHE A 109 -0.13 -10.43 2.43
N ASP A 110 -0.52 -9.88 1.28
CA ASP A 110 -0.63 -8.45 1.02
C ASP A 110 -1.67 -7.81 1.94
N GLY A 111 -1.18 -7.10 2.96
CA GLY A 111 -1.95 -6.53 4.07
C GLY A 111 -2.19 -7.48 5.25
N PRO A 112 -2.88 -8.63 5.09
CA PRO A 112 -3.20 -9.54 6.19
C PRO A 112 -2.00 -10.04 6.98
N LEU A 113 -0.82 -10.22 6.34
CA LEU A 113 0.41 -10.58 7.06
C LEU A 113 0.79 -9.51 8.09
N GLY A 114 0.67 -8.22 7.73
CA GLY A 114 0.96 -7.11 8.64
C GLY A 114 0.06 -7.10 9.86
N VAL A 115 -1.24 -7.28 9.65
CA VAL A 115 -2.24 -7.33 10.75
C VAL A 115 -2.03 -8.55 11.64
N ALA A 116 -1.85 -9.75 11.05
CA ALA A 116 -1.58 -10.97 11.81
C ALA A 116 -0.26 -10.90 12.58
N SER A 117 0.79 -10.32 11.97
CA SER A 117 2.07 -10.09 12.65
C SER A 117 1.96 -9.10 13.79
N ALA A 118 1.15 -8.05 13.67
CA ALA A 118 0.91 -7.08 14.74
C ALA A 118 0.23 -7.73 15.95
N LEU A 119 -0.80 -8.57 15.74
CA LEU A 119 -1.46 -9.34 16.79
C LEU A 119 -0.48 -10.32 17.46
N ALA A 120 0.32 -11.04 16.68
CA ALA A 120 1.29 -11.99 17.22
C ALA A 120 2.47 -11.30 17.93
N ALA A 121 2.91 -10.12 17.46
CA ALA A 121 3.91 -9.29 18.12
C ALA A 121 3.38 -8.77 19.47
N TYR A 122 2.12 -8.37 19.54
CA TYR A 122 1.48 -8.04 20.82
C TYR A 122 1.55 -9.22 21.81
N ASP A 123 1.28 -10.45 21.38
CA ASP A 123 1.36 -11.64 22.25
C ASP A 123 2.78 -11.81 22.83
N VAL A 124 3.81 -11.52 22.04
CA VAL A 124 5.23 -11.54 22.50
C VAL A 124 5.48 -10.46 23.54
N LEU A 125 5.05 -9.22 23.25
CA LEU A 125 5.25 -8.07 24.12
C LEU A 125 4.47 -8.21 25.44
N ALA A 126 3.24 -8.67 25.40
CA ALA A 126 2.42 -8.92 26.59
C ALA A 126 3.04 -9.99 27.49
N ALA A 127 3.64 -11.05 26.90
CA ALA A 127 4.36 -12.06 27.67
C ALA A 127 5.64 -11.47 28.33
N ARG A 128 6.38 -10.60 27.63
CA ARG A 128 7.55 -9.90 28.19
C ARG A 128 7.14 -8.93 29.32
N GLU A 129 6.04 -8.19 29.16
CA GLU A 129 5.53 -7.32 30.23
C GLU A 129 5.10 -8.13 31.46
N ALA A 130 4.38 -9.23 31.26
CA ALA A 130 3.94 -10.11 32.34
C ALA A 130 5.13 -10.79 33.08
N ALA A 131 6.24 -11.03 32.39
CA ALA A 131 7.49 -11.53 32.99
C ALA A 131 8.30 -10.45 33.71
N GLY A 132 7.96 -9.16 33.52
CA GLY A 132 8.70 -8.03 34.06
C GLY A 132 9.91 -7.60 33.22
N ASP A 133 10.05 -8.18 32.01
CA ASP A 133 11.15 -7.90 31.09
C ASP A 133 10.87 -6.64 30.23
N LEU A 134 9.61 -6.26 30.06
CA LEU A 134 9.19 -5.05 29.35
C LEU A 134 8.51 -4.07 30.32
N ARG A 135 8.86 -2.80 30.20
CA ARG A 135 8.15 -1.66 30.84
C ARG A 135 7.81 -0.62 29.81
N ARG A 136 6.51 -0.45 29.57
CA ARG A 136 6.02 0.55 28.61
C ARG A 136 5.89 1.92 29.25
N ASN A 137 6.25 2.94 28.50
CA ASN A 137 6.06 4.35 28.85
C ASN A 137 4.97 5.05 28.04
N ARG A 138 4.43 4.38 27.01
CA ARG A 138 3.32 4.83 26.15
C ARG A 138 2.40 3.65 25.76
N ALA A 139 1.20 3.96 25.30
CA ALA A 139 0.27 2.98 24.79
C ALA A 139 0.77 2.41 23.45
N LEU A 140 0.29 1.22 23.11
CA LEU A 140 0.43 0.62 21.77
C LEU A 140 -0.95 0.48 21.13
N ALA A 141 -1.06 0.74 19.82
CA ALA A 141 -2.25 0.43 19.05
C ALA A 141 -1.92 -0.42 17.84
N ILE A 142 -2.88 -1.29 17.46
CA ILE A 142 -2.89 -1.95 16.16
C ILE A 142 -3.98 -1.32 15.32
N ALA A 143 -3.62 -0.76 14.15
CA ALA A 143 -4.54 -0.11 13.24
C ALA A 143 -4.83 -1.00 12.01
N VAL A 144 -6.10 -1.01 11.55
CA VAL A 144 -6.50 -1.65 10.28
C VAL A 144 -7.16 -0.60 9.41
N PHE A 145 -6.48 -0.25 8.32
CA PHE A 145 -6.91 0.79 7.39
C PHE A 145 -7.87 0.22 6.34
N PRO A 146 -8.96 0.95 5.98
CA PRO A 146 -9.87 0.55 4.91
C PRO A 146 -9.39 1.05 3.54
N GLU A 147 -9.66 0.28 2.48
CA GLU A 147 -9.45 0.65 1.08
C GLU A 147 -7.99 1.07 0.82
N GLU A 148 -7.04 0.29 1.34
CA GLU A 148 -5.62 0.53 1.04
C GLU A 148 -5.33 0.28 -0.44
N GLU A 149 -5.87 -0.79 -0.99
CA GLU A 149 -5.68 -1.23 -2.37
C GLU A 149 -6.43 -0.37 -3.40
N GLY A 150 -7.41 0.41 -2.96
CA GLY A 150 -8.24 1.19 -3.87
C GLY A 150 -9.10 0.36 -4.82
N SER A 151 -9.35 -0.90 -4.47
CA SER A 151 -9.97 -1.88 -5.36
C SER A 151 -11.46 -1.67 -5.55
N ALA A 152 -12.15 -1.02 -4.60
CA ALA A 152 -13.58 -0.72 -4.70
C ALA A 152 -13.84 0.68 -5.26
N PHE A 153 -13.15 1.71 -4.78
CA PHE A 153 -13.43 3.12 -5.11
C PHE A 153 -12.31 3.80 -5.92
N GLY A 154 -11.27 3.07 -6.32
CA GLY A 154 -10.25 3.54 -7.26
C GLY A 154 -9.20 4.48 -6.68
N VAL A 155 -9.16 4.67 -5.37
CA VAL A 155 -8.15 5.48 -4.68
C VAL A 155 -7.50 4.66 -3.58
N ALA A 156 -6.24 4.32 -3.77
CA ALA A 156 -5.45 3.57 -2.78
C ALA A 156 -5.23 4.38 -1.50
N CYS A 157 -5.07 3.69 -0.37
CA CYS A 157 -4.85 4.23 0.97
C CYS A 157 -5.96 5.24 1.36
N LEU A 158 -7.22 4.96 1.02
CA LEU A 158 -8.32 5.92 1.19
C LEU A 158 -8.53 6.26 2.67
N GLY A 159 -8.45 5.28 3.57
CA GLY A 159 -8.61 5.48 5.01
C GLY A 159 -7.55 6.41 5.58
N SER A 160 -6.28 6.15 5.35
CA SER A 160 -5.19 7.01 5.84
C SER A 160 -5.18 8.38 5.15
N ARG A 161 -5.56 8.46 3.86
CA ARG A 161 -5.72 9.75 3.16
C ARG A 161 -6.85 10.61 3.72
N LEU A 162 -7.95 10.02 4.15
CA LEU A 162 -9.01 10.73 4.86
C LEU A 162 -8.50 11.21 6.22
N LEU A 163 -7.91 10.32 7.02
CA LEU A 163 -7.34 10.63 8.33
C LEU A 163 -6.37 11.82 8.30
N THR A 164 -5.48 11.84 7.32
CA THR A 164 -4.46 12.88 7.16
C THR A 164 -4.95 14.11 6.39
N GLY A 165 -6.12 14.05 5.73
CA GLY A 165 -6.58 15.09 4.82
C GLY A 165 -5.83 15.12 3.47
N ALA A 166 -5.03 14.10 3.16
CA ALA A 166 -4.34 13.97 1.86
C ALA A 166 -5.32 13.80 0.69
N ILE A 167 -6.57 13.50 0.98
CA ILE A 167 -7.69 13.61 0.04
C ILE A 167 -8.76 14.51 0.64
N GLY A 168 -9.29 15.45 -0.15
CA GLY A 168 -10.41 16.27 0.28
C GLY A 168 -11.67 15.43 0.51
N THR A 169 -12.33 15.60 1.65
CA THR A 169 -13.51 14.82 2.06
C THR A 169 -14.58 14.76 0.99
N ALA A 170 -14.94 15.91 0.40
CA ALA A 170 -15.96 15.97 -0.67
C ALA A 170 -15.57 15.13 -1.89
N ARG A 171 -14.28 15.05 -2.25
CA ARG A 171 -13.80 14.18 -3.34
C ARG A 171 -13.94 12.71 -2.96
N ALA A 172 -13.51 12.34 -1.74
CA ALA A 172 -13.57 10.97 -1.25
C ALA A 172 -15.02 10.46 -1.22
N LEU A 173 -15.93 11.22 -0.65
CA LEU A 173 -17.36 10.86 -0.52
C LEU A 173 -18.05 10.66 -1.87
N ASN A 174 -17.59 11.33 -2.93
CA ASN A 174 -18.15 11.22 -4.29
C ASN A 174 -17.48 10.12 -5.15
N LEU A 175 -16.44 9.43 -4.67
CA LEU A 175 -15.89 8.26 -5.35
C LEU A 175 -16.98 7.21 -5.55
N ARG A 176 -16.90 6.45 -6.63
CA ARG A 176 -17.92 5.46 -6.97
C ARG A 176 -17.31 4.10 -7.21
N ASP A 177 -18.01 3.09 -6.71
CA ASP A 177 -17.71 1.69 -7.02
C ASP A 177 -18.15 1.33 -8.45
N ALA A 178 -17.86 0.10 -8.88
CA ALA A 178 -18.23 -0.40 -10.21
C ALA A 178 -19.75 -0.47 -10.46
N ARG A 179 -20.57 -0.40 -9.41
CA ARG A 179 -22.04 -0.36 -9.48
C ARG A 179 -22.60 1.06 -9.51
N GLY A 180 -21.72 2.06 -9.31
CA GLY A 180 -22.09 3.47 -9.24
C GLY A 180 -22.49 3.94 -7.85
N THR A 181 -22.38 3.10 -6.81
CA THR A 181 -22.61 3.47 -5.39
C THR A 181 -21.53 4.44 -4.95
N THR A 182 -21.89 5.53 -4.30
CA THR A 182 -20.89 6.47 -3.76
C THR A 182 -20.22 5.90 -2.52
N PHE A 183 -18.98 6.34 -2.24
CA PHE A 183 -18.31 5.98 -0.99
C PHE A 183 -19.12 6.45 0.23
N ALA A 184 -19.78 7.61 0.15
CA ALA A 184 -20.68 8.11 1.18
C ALA A 184 -21.86 7.15 1.44
N ASP A 185 -22.52 6.65 0.39
CA ASP A 185 -23.66 5.76 0.55
C ASP A 185 -23.21 4.39 1.09
N ALA A 186 -22.12 3.84 0.56
CA ALA A 186 -21.55 2.60 1.07
C ALA A 186 -21.14 2.71 2.54
N SER A 187 -20.54 3.82 2.95
CA SER A 187 -20.14 4.05 4.34
C SER A 187 -21.35 4.11 5.28
N ARG A 188 -22.46 4.77 4.87
CA ARG A 188 -23.72 4.78 5.65
C ARG A 188 -24.31 3.39 5.82
N GLU A 189 -24.33 2.59 4.75
CA GLU A 189 -24.80 1.20 4.80
C GLU A 189 -24.03 0.35 5.84
N HIS A 190 -22.76 0.73 6.10
CA HIS A 190 -21.89 0.04 7.06
C HIS A 190 -21.75 0.80 8.40
N GLY A 191 -22.71 1.71 8.69
CA GLY A 191 -22.84 2.37 9.99
C GLY A 191 -21.77 3.42 10.29
N LEU A 192 -21.23 4.06 9.26
CA LEU A 192 -20.40 5.25 9.38
C LEU A 192 -21.21 6.50 9.04
N ASP A 193 -20.82 7.63 9.64
CA ASP A 193 -21.39 8.94 9.30
C ASP A 193 -20.45 9.68 8.34
N PRO A 194 -20.80 9.82 7.04
CA PRO A 194 -19.97 10.54 6.09
C PRO A 194 -19.71 12.00 6.45
N ASP A 195 -20.60 12.63 7.22
CA ASP A 195 -20.42 14.03 7.62
C ASP A 195 -19.35 14.18 8.72
N ALA A 196 -18.99 13.09 9.39
CA ALA A 196 -17.91 13.03 10.38
C ALA A 196 -16.57 12.60 9.78
N MET A 197 -16.53 12.19 8.50
CA MET A 197 -15.30 11.74 7.82
C MET A 197 -14.38 12.90 7.45
N GLY A 198 -13.10 12.59 7.34
CA GLY A 198 -12.06 13.52 6.91
C GLY A 198 -10.89 13.59 7.88
N ARG A 199 -10.11 14.68 7.80
CA ARG A 199 -8.94 14.87 8.65
C ARG A 199 -9.31 14.87 10.14
N ASP A 200 -8.62 14.03 10.91
CA ASP A 200 -8.86 13.86 12.36
C ASP A 200 -7.58 14.18 13.15
N GLU A 201 -7.51 15.42 13.66
CA GLU A 201 -6.38 15.90 14.46
C GLU A 201 -6.25 15.17 15.81
N VAL A 202 -7.36 14.66 16.36
CA VAL A 202 -7.33 13.90 17.61
C VAL A 202 -6.68 12.55 17.38
N ALA A 203 -7.13 11.80 16.38
CA ALA A 203 -6.54 10.52 16.00
C ALA A 203 -5.08 10.69 15.60
N LEU A 204 -4.72 11.71 14.81
CA LEU A 204 -3.32 12.00 14.43
C LEU A 204 -2.46 12.31 15.67
N SER A 205 -2.99 13.06 16.66
CA SER A 205 -2.25 13.37 17.89
C SER A 205 -1.95 12.15 18.77
N ARG A 206 -2.70 11.06 18.57
CA ARG A 206 -2.47 9.77 19.25
C ARG A 206 -1.34 8.97 18.63
N ILE A 207 -0.97 9.23 17.39
CA ILE A 207 0.11 8.53 16.70
C ILE A 207 1.43 9.25 17.00
N GLY A 208 2.28 8.66 17.85
CA GLY A 208 3.64 9.16 18.09
C GLY A 208 4.61 8.68 17.04
N ASP A 209 4.60 7.36 16.77
CA ASP A 209 5.33 6.70 15.68
C ASP A 209 4.43 5.64 15.06
N PHE A 210 4.58 5.42 13.75
CA PHE A 210 3.90 4.34 13.04
C PHE A 210 4.91 3.37 12.42
N VAL A 211 4.74 2.07 12.67
CA VAL A 211 5.58 1.01 12.09
C VAL A 211 4.69 -0.02 11.41
N GLU A 212 4.80 -0.14 10.10
CA GLU A 212 4.09 -1.13 9.31
C GLU A 212 5.00 -2.33 8.99
N LEU A 213 4.50 -3.56 9.16
CA LEU A 213 5.12 -4.75 8.57
C LEU A 213 4.30 -5.17 7.36
N HIS A 214 4.98 -5.45 6.26
CA HIS A 214 4.34 -5.86 5.02
C HIS A 214 5.13 -6.96 4.30
N VAL A 215 4.49 -7.72 3.42
CA VAL A 215 5.20 -8.61 2.50
C VAL A 215 6.03 -7.77 1.52
N GLU A 216 7.24 -8.20 1.19
CA GLU A 216 7.98 -7.58 0.10
C GLU A 216 7.30 -7.90 -1.24
N GLN A 217 6.97 -6.86 -2.00
CA GLN A 217 6.31 -6.99 -3.30
C GLN A 217 7.35 -7.02 -4.46
N GLY A 218 8.54 -7.55 -4.18
CA GLY A 218 9.66 -7.63 -5.10
C GLY A 218 10.65 -8.73 -4.73
N LEU A 219 11.88 -8.65 -5.27
CA LEU A 219 12.94 -9.64 -5.10
C LEU A 219 14.18 -9.06 -4.37
N GLY A 220 14.06 -7.94 -3.68
CA GLY A 220 15.20 -7.29 -3.00
C GLY A 220 15.78 -8.13 -1.86
N LEU A 221 14.94 -8.95 -1.21
CA LEU A 221 15.34 -9.90 -0.17
C LEU A 221 15.85 -11.25 -0.73
N ASN A 222 15.78 -11.44 -2.04
CA ASN A 222 16.27 -12.65 -2.73
C ASN A 222 17.61 -12.41 -3.46
N GLY A 223 18.25 -11.25 -3.28
CA GLY A 223 19.47 -10.86 -3.99
C GLY A 223 20.76 -11.46 -3.43
N ASP A 224 21.86 -11.29 -4.17
CA ASP A 224 23.17 -11.94 -3.97
C ASP A 224 23.99 -11.42 -2.77
N GLY A 225 23.39 -10.68 -1.81
CA GLY A 225 24.15 -10.09 -0.72
C GLY A 225 24.45 -11.05 0.43
N TYR A 226 23.66 -11.00 1.47
CA TYR A 226 23.74 -11.91 2.61
C TYR A 226 22.87 -13.14 2.35
N THR A 227 23.44 -14.34 2.56
CA THR A 227 22.67 -15.57 2.56
C THR A 227 22.86 -16.33 3.87
N ASP A 228 21.82 -16.99 4.35
CA ASP A 228 21.90 -17.90 5.49
C ASP A 228 22.62 -19.23 5.10
N ALA A 229 22.78 -20.14 6.05
CA ALA A 229 23.40 -21.44 5.81
C ALA A 229 22.66 -22.31 4.77
N ALA A 230 21.42 -22.00 4.46
CA ALA A 230 20.61 -22.65 3.43
C ALA A 230 20.65 -21.89 2.07
N GLY A 231 21.48 -20.86 1.94
CA GLY A 231 21.60 -20.04 0.72
C GLY A 231 20.45 -19.07 0.49
N ARG A 232 19.63 -18.80 1.51
CA ARG A 232 18.49 -17.89 1.42
C ARG A 232 18.90 -16.48 1.83
N GLY A 233 18.36 -15.47 1.17
CA GLY A 233 18.51 -14.07 1.57
C GLY A 233 17.92 -13.79 2.97
N PRO A 234 18.11 -12.57 3.51
CA PRO A 234 17.57 -12.20 4.81
C PRO A 234 16.03 -12.26 4.79
N ALA A 235 15.44 -12.72 5.90
CA ALA A 235 13.98 -12.84 6.02
C ALA A 235 13.28 -11.48 6.08
N VAL A 236 13.99 -10.42 6.51
CA VAL A 236 13.42 -9.10 6.78
C VAL A 236 14.34 -8.01 6.23
N ALA A 237 13.72 -6.94 5.71
CA ALA A 237 14.36 -5.67 5.40
C ALA A 237 13.69 -4.51 6.15
N VAL A 238 14.40 -3.40 6.25
CA VAL A 238 13.82 -2.12 6.67
C VAL A 238 13.55 -1.27 5.44
N ALA A 239 12.39 -0.66 5.35
CA ALA A 239 12.08 0.24 4.26
C ALA A 239 12.89 1.54 4.36
N SER A 240 13.45 2.00 3.23
CA SER A 240 14.13 3.28 3.14
C SER A 240 13.23 4.39 2.57
N SER A 241 12.38 4.04 1.62
CA SER A 241 11.50 4.98 0.93
C SER A 241 10.42 4.26 0.13
N ILE A 242 9.38 4.99 -0.24
CA ILE A 242 8.44 4.64 -1.31
C ILE A 242 8.79 5.46 -2.54
N LEU A 243 8.95 4.81 -3.68
CA LEU A 243 9.39 5.47 -4.91
C LEU A 243 8.40 6.52 -5.39
N GLY A 244 8.92 7.66 -5.80
CA GLY A 244 8.17 8.63 -6.55
C GLY A 244 7.64 8.01 -7.86
N HIS A 245 6.40 8.30 -8.19
CA HIS A 245 5.74 7.74 -9.37
C HIS A 245 4.79 8.73 -10.00
N GLY A 246 4.50 8.51 -11.29
CA GLY A 246 3.48 9.29 -11.97
C GLY A 246 2.84 8.51 -13.11
N ARG A 247 1.69 9.02 -13.54
CA ARG A 247 0.92 8.49 -14.66
C ARG A 247 0.70 9.58 -15.69
N TRP A 248 1.04 9.26 -16.93
CA TRP A 248 0.90 10.16 -18.07
C TRP A 248 0.10 9.50 -19.17
N ARG A 249 -0.88 10.22 -19.68
CA ARG A 249 -1.61 9.83 -20.88
C ARG A 249 -0.97 10.48 -22.09
N PHE A 250 -0.70 9.68 -23.11
CA PHE A 250 -0.29 10.11 -24.44
C PHE A 250 -1.45 9.96 -25.39
N SER A 251 -1.78 11.05 -26.11
CA SER A 251 -2.81 11.05 -27.15
C SER A 251 -2.11 11.25 -28.49
N VAL A 252 -2.05 10.21 -29.31
CA VAL A 252 -1.45 10.21 -30.63
C VAL A 252 -2.55 10.39 -31.67
N THR A 253 -2.48 11.43 -32.48
CA THR A 253 -3.47 11.74 -33.51
C THR A 253 -2.86 11.62 -34.88
N GLY A 254 -3.54 10.91 -35.79
CA GLY A 254 -3.17 10.71 -37.19
C GLY A 254 -4.38 10.77 -38.11
N GLN A 255 -4.30 10.09 -39.24
CA GLN A 255 -5.37 10.08 -40.23
C GLN A 255 -6.09 8.73 -40.25
N GLY A 256 -7.33 8.71 -39.71
CA GLY A 256 -8.20 7.54 -39.81
C GLY A 256 -8.64 7.31 -41.26
N ASN A 257 -8.63 6.03 -41.71
CA ASN A 257 -9.01 5.69 -43.07
C ASN A 257 -9.36 4.21 -43.20
N HIS A 258 -9.80 3.80 -44.37
CA HIS A 258 -10.08 2.39 -44.68
C HIS A 258 -8.78 1.61 -44.88
N ALA A 259 -8.57 0.54 -44.13
CA ALA A 259 -7.32 -0.22 -44.14
C ALA A 259 -6.97 -0.87 -45.47
N GLY A 260 -7.97 -1.31 -46.22
CA GLY A 260 -7.78 -2.01 -47.49
C GLY A 260 -7.57 -1.12 -48.72
N THR A 261 -7.96 0.16 -48.64
CA THR A 261 -7.89 1.10 -49.79
C THR A 261 -6.77 2.14 -49.63
N THR A 262 -6.17 2.29 -48.45
CA THR A 262 -5.11 3.28 -48.20
C THR A 262 -3.77 2.59 -48.37
N LEU A 263 -2.99 3.07 -49.34
CA LEU A 263 -1.61 2.59 -49.55
C LEU A 263 -0.73 2.83 -48.34
N MET A 264 0.30 2.03 -48.15
CA MET A 264 1.23 2.19 -47.02
C MET A 264 1.94 3.56 -47.01
N SER A 265 2.24 4.09 -48.20
CA SER A 265 2.87 5.41 -48.37
C SER A 265 1.97 6.60 -47.96
N ASP A 266 0.67 6.38 -47.89
CA ASP A 266 -0.32 7.46 -47.70
C ASP A 266 -0.90 7.44 -46.29
N ARG A 267 -0.31 6.64 -45.39
CA ARG A 267 -0.77 6.46 -44.00
C ARG A 267 -0.09 7.43 -43.05
N ALA A 268 -0.90 8.02 -42.19
CA ALA A 268 -0.48 8.59 -40.91
C ALA A 268 -1.17 7.78 -39.80
N ASP A 269 -0.62 6.60 -39.48
CA ASP A 269 -1.24 5.62 -38.61
C ASP A 269 -0.81 5.82 -37.14
N PRO A 270 -1.68 6.36 -36.28
CA PRO A 270 -1.33 6.63 -34.88
C PRO A 270 -1.14 5.34 -34.05
N LEU A 271 -1.65 4.18 -34.50
CA LEU A 271 -1.43 2.92 -33.81
C LEU A 271 0.01 2.43 -34.01
N VAL A 272 0.55 2.57 -35.21
CA VAL A 272 1.96 2.27 -35.52
C VAL A 272 2.88 3.20 -34.73
N ALA A 273 2.57 4.51 -34.71
CA ALA A 273 3.32 5.49 -33.93
C ALA A 273 3.27 5.14 -32.43
N ALA A 274 2.09 4.86 -31.87
CA ALA A 274 1.94 4.48 -30.48
C ALA A 274 2.71 3.19 -30.12
N ALA A 275 2.70 2.17 -30.98
CA ALA A 275 3.47 0.96 -30.75
C ALA A 275 5.00 1.22 -30.67
N GLN A 276 5.52 2.09 -31.54
CA GLN A 276 6.93 2.52 -31.48
C GLN A 276 7.22 3.31 -30.18
N MET A 277 6.28 4.17 -29.74
CA MET A 277 6.40 4.90 -28.49
C MET A 277 6.42 3.96 -27.28
N VAL A 278 5.59 2.92 -27.24
CA VAL A 278 5.63 1.89 -26.18
C VAL A 278 7.00 1.22 -26.10
N LEU A 279 7.61 0.87 -27.24
CA LEU A 279 8.96 0.34 -27.28
C LEU A 279 10.01 1.35 -26.80
N ALA A 280 9.84 2.63 -27.14
CA ALA A 280 10.71 3.71 -26.69
C ALA A 280 10.61 3.93 -25.16
N VAL A 281 9.41 3.87 -24.57
CA VAL A 281 9.21 3.90 -23.10
C VAL A 281 10.02 2.79 -22.43
N ARG A 282 9.83 1.53 -22.86
CA ARG A 282 10.56 0.38 -22.33
C ARG A 282 12.06 0.54 -22.46
N LYS A 283 12.56 0.92 -23.64
CA LYS A 283 14.00 1.07 -23.92
C LYS A 283 14.61 2.19 -23.04
N THR A 284 13.91 3.28 -22.89
CA THR A 284 14.39 4.44 -22.11
C THR A 284 14.48 4.10 -20.63
N ALA A 285 13.47 3.44 -20.06
CA ALA A 285 13.49 3.00 -18.68
C ALA A 285 14.55 1.92 -18.42
N ALA A 286 14.68 0.93 -19.31
CA ALA A 286 15.68 -0.13 -19.17
C ALA A 286 17.12 0.36 -19.23
N ALA A 287 17.38 1.54 -19.80
CA ALA A 287 18.70 2.17 -19.86
C ALA A 287 19.04 3.00 -18.59
N GLN A 288 18.12 3.12 -17.65
CA GLN A 288 18.27 3.83 -16.38
C GLN A 288 18.15 2.84 -15.23
N ASN A 289 19.18 2.76 -14.38
CA ASN A 289 19.13 1.90 -13.19
C ASN A 289 17.93 2.30 -12.32
N ASP A 290 17.32 1.32 -11.68
CA ASP A 290 16.20 1.45 -10.75
C ASP A 290 14.91 2.06 -11.34
N ALA A 291 14.89 2.41 -12.63
CA ALA A 291 13.68 2.90 -13.29
C ALA A 291 12.71 1.74 -13.63
N ARG A 292 11.44 1.99 -13.43
CA ARG A 292 10.35 1.11 -13.84
C ARG A 292 9.38 1.92 -14.68
N ALA A 293 9.06 1.45 -15.90
CA ALA A 293 8.04 2.07 -16.74
C ALA A 293 7.19 1.02 -17.42
N THR A 294 5.88 1.24 -17.38
CA THR A 294 4.88 0.33 -17.93
C THR A 294 3.86 1.11 -18.74
N VAL A 295 3.52 0.59 -19.93
CA VAL A 295 2.31 1.00 -20.65
C VAL A 295 1.29 -0.12 -20.49
N GLY A 296 0.35 0.06 -19.54
CA GLY A 296 -0.63 -0.95 -19.17
C GLY A 296 -1.95 -0.86 -19.92
N ARG A 297 -2.19 0.26 -20.64
CA ARG A 297 -3.43 0.51 -21.36
C ARG A 297 -3.15 1.21 -22.67
N ILE A 298 -3.81 0.76 -23.75
CA ILE A 298 -3.77 1.36 -25.08
C ILE A 298 -5.16 1.27 -25.72
N GLU A 299 -5.67 2.39 -26.25
CA GLU A 299 -7.01 2.50 -26.79
C GLU A 299 -7.00 3.16 -28.18
N PRO A 300 -7.18 2.40 -29.26
CA PRO A 300 -7.37 2.94 -30.58
C PRO A 300 -8.81 3.44 -30.78
N VAL A 301 -8.96 4.59 -31.46
CA VAL A 301 -10.25 5.19 -31.78
C VAL A 301 -10.38 5.34 -33.31
N PRO A 302 -11.41 4.79 -33.95
CA PRO A 302 -12.55 4.07 -33.40
C PRO A 302 -12.26 2.60 -33.03
N GLY A 303 -11.10 2.04 -33.29
CA GLY A 303 -10.77 0.64 -33.10
C GLY A 303 -11.61 -0.28 -34.02
N GLY A 304 -10.94 -1.10 -34.81
CA GLY A 304 -11.57 -2.02 -35.70
C GLY A 304 -10.54 -2.70 -36.61
N THR A 305 -10.80 -3.92 -37.03
CA THR A 305 -9.85 -4.76 -37.79
C THR A 305 -9.54 -4.25 -39.19
N ASN A 306 -10.44 -3.46 -39.79
CA ASN A 306 -10.34 -2.92 -41.14
C ASN A 306 -10.28 -1.38 -41.19
N VAL A 307 -9.95 -0.72 -40.08
CA VAL A 307 -9.92 0.72 -39.94
C VAL A 307 -8.54 1.16 -39.43
N ILE A 308 -7.94 2.13 -40.12
CA ILE A 308 -6.80 2.87 -39.59
C ILE A 308 -7.34 3.82 -38.53
N ALA A 309 -6.81 3.77 -37.31
CA ALA A 309 -7.25 4.64 -36.21
C ALA A 309 -7.04 6.13 -36.57
N SER A 310 -7.89 7.00 -36.05
CA SER A 310 -7.70 8.46 -36.13
C SER A 310 -6.94 8.99 -34.90
N ARG A 311 -7.06 8.29 -33.76
CA ARG A 311 -6.37 8.58 -32.50
C ARG A 311 -6.07 7.28 -31.77
N VAL A 312 -4.98 7.30 -31.01
CA VAL A 312 -4.66 6.27 -30.02
C VAL A 312 -4.28 6.95 -28.72
N ASP A 313 -4.95 6.58 -27.65
CA ASP A 313 -4.58 6.97 -26.31
C ASP A 313 -3.83 5.80 -25.63
N PHE A 314 -2.72 6.09 -24.92
CA PHE A 314 -2.08 5.10 -24.08
C PHE A 314 -1.58 5.73 -22.77
N TRP A 315 -1.46 4.90 -21.72
CA TRP A 315 -1.10 5.34 -20.37
C TRP A 315 0.21 4.73 -19.93
N MET A 316 1.12 5.59 -19.52
CA MET A 316 2.43 5.24 -18.96
C MET A 316 2.42 5.45 -17.45
N ASP A 317 2.79 4.42 -16.68
CA ASP A 317 3.22 4.52 -15.27
C ASP A 317 4.76 4.51 -15.27
N LEU A 318 5.39 5.44 -14.54
CA LEU A 318 6.85 5.54 -14.41
C LEU A 318 7.23 5.80 -12.95
N ARG A 319 8.26 5.08 -12.47
CA ARG A 319 8.75 5.12 -11.09
C ARG A 319 10.26 5.13 -11.05
N HIS A 320 10.83 5.93 -10.12
CA HIS A 320 12.25 5.96 -9.80
C HIS A 320 12.47 6.49 -8.39
N PRO A 321 13.54 6.06 -7.66
CA PRO A 321 13.85 6.57 -6.30
C PRO A 321 14.17 8.07 -6.25
N ASP A 322 14.61 8.65 -7.36
CA ASP A 322 14.96 10.06 -7.49
C ASP A 322 13.95 10.77 -8.38
N ASP A 323 13.25 11.76 -7.82
CA ASP A 323 12.21 12.52 -8.50
C ASP A 323 12.75 13.34 -9.69
N ALA A 324 14.00 13.83 -9.60
CA ALA A 324 14.64 14.55 -10.70
C ALA A 324 14.92 13.61 -11.88
N VAL A 325 15.29 12.35 -11.62
CA VAL A 325 15.45 11.31 -12.64
C VAL A 325 14.09 10.94 -13.25
N THR A 326 13.03 10.81 -12.43
CA THR A 326 11.67 10.61 -12.93
C THR A 326 11.28 11.72 -13.91
N ALA A 327 11.43 12.97 -13.53
CA ALA A 327 11.14 14.11 -14.39
C ALA A 327 11.96 14.11 -15.70
N ALA A 328 13.27 13.80 -15.61
CA ALA A 328 14.15 13.74 -16.79
C ALA A 328 13.76 12.59 -17.75
N LEU A 329 13.36 11.42 -17.21
CA LEU A 329 12.88 10.30 -18.01
C LEU A 329 11.59 10.62 -18.74
N VAL A 330 10.62 11.26 -18.07
CA VAL A 330 9.35 11.70 -18.68
C VAL A 330 9.63 12.65 -19.85
N GLN A 331 10.48 13.66 -19.66
CA GLN A 331 10.84 14.60 -20.73
C GLN A 331 11.55 13.90 -21.89
N ARG A 332 12.47 12.98 -21.62
CA ARG A 332 13.16 12.20 -22.65
C ARG A 332 12.19 11.35 -23.46
N ILE A 333 11.25 10.65 -22.78
CA ILE A 333 10.22 9.82 -23.42
C ILE A 333 9.30 10.71 -24.27
N HIS A 334 8.85 11.84 -23.75
CA HIS A 334 8.02 12.79 -24.50
C HIS A 334 8.72 13.31 -25.75
N GLY A 335 9.98 13.71 -25.63
CA GLY A 335 10.78 14.15 -26.79
C GLY A 335 11.00 13.06 -27.86
N GLN A 336 11.12 11.80 -27.46
CA GLN A 336 11.15 10.65 -28.39
C GLN A 336 9.78 10.43 -29.04
N ALA A 337 8.69 10.52 -28.27
CA ALA A 337 7.34 10.40 -28.79
C ALA A 337 7.04 11.46 -29.85
N GLN A 338 7.46 12.70 -29.65
CA GLN A 338 7.31 13.76 -30.65
C GLN A 338 8.05 13.45 -31.95
N LYS A 339 9.28 12.91 -31.87
CA LYS A 339 10.06 12.51 -33.06
C LYS A 339 9.40 11.35 -33.81
N ILE A 340 8.89 10.35 -33.06
CA ILE A 340 8.19 9.21 -33.64
C ILE A 340 6.89 9.68 -34.32
N ALA A 341 6.09 10.53 -33.64
CA ALA A 341 4.88 11.07 -34.22
C ALA A 341 5.14 11.82 -35.52
N ALA A 342 6.14 12.71 -35.55
CA ALA A 342 6.51 13.46 -36.73
C ALA A 342 6.95 12.56 -37.89
N PHE A 343 7.71 11.48 -37.60
CA PHE A 343 8.16 10.53 -38.61
C PHE A 343 6.98 9.77 -39.25
N GLU A 344 5.97 9.40 -38.45
CA GLU A 344 4.75 8.70 -38.89
C GLU A 344 3.65 9.62 -39.41
N GLY A 345 3.95 10.92 -39.59
CA GLY A 345 2.94 11.92 -40.03
C GLY A 345 1.83 12.20 -39.01
N CYS A 346 2.08 11.89 -37.75
CA CYS A 346 1.18 12.03 -36.64
C CYS A 346 1.55 13.21 -35.72
N THR A 347 0.69 13.53 -34.75
CA THR A 347 0.98 14.43 -33.63
C THR A 347 0.80 13.69 -32.31
N VAL A 348 1.46 14.16 -31.26
CA VAL A 348 1.31 13.60 -29.92
C VAL A 348 1.17 14.69 -28.87
N ALA A 349 0.22 14.53 -27.95
CA ALA A 349 0.09 15.31 -26.73
C ALA A 349 0.30 14.39 -25.50
N MET A 350 0.94 14.93 -24.47
CA MET A 350 1.12 14.24 -23.18
C MET A 350 0.41 15.05 -22.09
N THR A 351 -0.36 14.34 -21.26
CA THR A 351 -1.04 14.92 -20.09
C THR A 351 -0.64 14.15 -18.86
N GLU A 352 -0.17 14.82 -17.82
CA GLU A 352 0.01 14.23 -16.50
C GLU A 352 -1.36 14.05 -15.85
N GLU A 353 -1.68 12.81 -15.44
CA GLU A 353 -2.94 12.50 -14.75
C GLU A 353 -2.74 12.43 -13.23
N SER A 354 -1.57 11.98 -12.79
CA SER A 354 -1.17 11.99 -11.38
C SER A 354 0.34 11.93 -11.25
N SER A 355 0.87 12.54 -10.20
CA SER A 355 2.25 12.35 -9.75
C SER A 355 2.36 12.45 -8.25
N SER A 356 3.28 11.70 -7.67
CA SER A 356 3.68 11.77 -6.26
C SER A 356 5.20 11.71 -6.18
N GLY A 357 5.79 12.55 -5.34
CA GLY A 357 7.20 12.49 -5.03
C GLY A 357 7.58 11.26 -4.21
N THR A 358 8.87 11.00 -4.14
CA THR A 358 9.44 9.95 -3.28
C THR A 358 9.12 10.27 -1.81
N VAL A 359 8.53 9.30 -1.11
CA VAL A 359 8.32 9.39 0.34
C VAL A 359 9.54 8.80 1.03
N HIS A 360 10.24 9.61 1.79
CA HIS A 360 11.33 9.17 2.67
C HIS A 360 10.78 8.95 4.07
N PHE A 361 11.05 7.79 4.64
CA PHE A 361 10.68 7.51 6.01
C PHE A 361 11.54 8.30 7.00
N ASP A 362 11.04 8.48 8.24
CA ASP A 362 11.78 9.22 9.28
C ASP A 362 13.17 8.60 9.50
N ALA A 363 14.19 9.43 9.42
CA ALA A 363 15.58 8.98 9.47
C ALA A 363 16.00 8.46 10.84
N ALA A 364 15.44 8.99 11.93
CA ALA A 364 15.76 8.54 13.29
C ALA A 364 15.06 7.19 13.55
N LEU A 365 13.77 7.09 13.20
CA LEU A 365 13.01 5.85 13.31
C LEU A 365 13.63 4.75 12.43
N SER A 366 13.94 5.03 11.16
CA SER A 366 14.57 4.06 10.25
C SER A 366 15.90 3.53 10.80
N ARG A 367 16.72 4.37 11.43
CA ARG A 367 17.96 3.90 12.10
C ARG A 367 17.67 3.02 13.30
N ALA A 368 16.65 3.35 14.10
CA ALA A 368 16.23 2.52 15.24
C ALA A 368 15.72 1.15 14.77
N LEU A 369 14.85 1.12 13.74
CA LEU A 369 14.37 -0.11 13.12
C LEU A 369 15.54 -0.96 12.60
N GLN A 370 16.48 -0.34 11.88
CA GLN A 370 17.62 -1.05 11.32
C GLN A 370 18.54 -1.63 12.40
N ALA A 371 18.75 -0.90 13.49
CA ALA A 371 19.56 -1.36 14.63
C ALA A 371 18.88 -2.54 15.33
N SER A 372 17.55 -2.46 15.55
CA SER A 372 16.76 -3.52 16.16
C SER A 372 16.79 -4.80 15.32
N VAL A 373 16.38 -4.70 14.06
CA VAL A 373 16.30 -5.85 13.12
C VAL A 373 17.67 -6.54 12.98
N ARG A 374 18.76 -5.79 12.89
CA ARG A 374 20.11 -6.36 12.74
C ARG A 374 20.64 -7.12 13.95
N ARG A 375 20.02 -7.00 15.12
CA ARG A 375 20.39 -7.86 16.29
C ARG A 375 20.07 -9.33 16.03
N THR A 376 18.97 -9.59 15.34
CA THR A 376 18.51 -10.96 15.06
C THR A 376 18.74 -11.38 13.61
N ILE A 377 18.79 -10.41 12.67
CA ILE A 377 19.01 -10.61 11.24
C ILE A 377 20.16 -9.70 10.77
N PRO A 378 21.43 -10.05 11.03
CA PRO A 378 22.59 -9.16 10.81
C PRO A 378 22.73 -8.65 9.39
N GLY A 379 22.25 -9.42 8.38
CA GLY A 379 22.29 -9.06 6.96
C GLY A 379 21.10 -8.24 6.46
N ALA A 380 20.17 -7.83 7.34
CA ALA A 380 18.97 -7.09 6.92
C ALA A 380 19.32 -5.80 6.14
N PRO A 381 18.90 -5.69 4.87
CA PRO A 381 19.16 -4.52 4.05
C PRO A 381 18.16 -3.39 4.35
N ALA A 382 18.47 -2.20 3.81
CA ALA A 382 17.48 -1.15 3.60
C ALA A 382 17.01 -1.23 2.15
N LEU A 383 15.68 -1.28 1.92
CA LEU A 383 15.08 -1.41 0.59
C LEU A 383 14.08 -0.30 0.33
N SER A 384 14.03 0.19 -0.91
CA SER A 384 12.90 1.01 -1.37
C SER A 384 11.79 0.13 -1.92
N THR A 385 10.54 0.55 -1.76
CA THR A 385 9.39 -0.11 -2.42
C THR A 385 8.82 0.74 -3.54
N GLY A 386 8.33 0.06 -4.58
CA GLY A 386 7.55 0.70 -5.65
C GLY A 386 6.05 0.75 -5.35
N ALA A 387 5.58 0.05 -4.33
CA ALA A 387 4.17 0.02 -3.93
C ALA A 387 3.84 1.20 -2.99
N GLY A 388 2.61 1.70 -3.07
CA GLY A 388 2.07 2.63 -2.09
C GLY A 388 1.63 1.86 -0.85
N HIS A 389 1.67 2.51 0.33
CA HIS A 389 1.22 1.94 1.60
C HIS A 389 0.63 3.04 2.48
N ASP A 390 -0.19 2.67 3.46
CA ASP A 390 -0.71 3.61 4.46
C ASP A 390 0.45 4.31 5.20
N ALA A 391 1.55 3.58 5.45
CA ALA A 391 2.79 4.16 5.98
C ALA A 391 3.29 5.35 5.14
N GLY A 392 3.17 5.29 3.82
CA GLY A 392 3.57 6.38 2.93
C GLY A 392 2.71 7.63 3.06
N VAL A 393 1.43 7.45 3.36
CA VAL A 393 0.51 8.57 3.61
C VAL A 393 0.76 9.17 4.99
N LEU A 394 0.91 8.32 6.01
CA LEU A 394 1.16 8.76 7.39
C LEU A 394 2.53 9.44 7.56
N ALA A 395 3.53 9.10 6.76
CA ALA A 395 4.87 9.69 6.81
C ALA A 395 4.90 11.22 6.60
N ALA A 396 3.83 11.80 6.03
CA ALA A 396 3.69 13.25 5.90
C ALA A 396 3.30 13.94 7.21
N GLU A 397 2.78 13.20 8.20
CA GLU A 397 2.19 13.74 9.43
C GLU A 397 2.93 13.28 10.69
N VAL A 398 3.45 12.05 10.69
CA VAL A 398 4.06 11.42 11.87
C VAL A 398 5.32 10.64 11.49
N PRO A 399 6.29 10.47 12.42
CA PRO A 399 7.43 9.58 12.21
C PRO A 399 6.94 8.17 11.83
N THR A 400 7.36 7.70 10.67
CA THR A 400 6.87 6.45 10.09
C THR A 400 8.01 5.61 9.56
N GLY A 401 7.91 4.29 9.69
CA GLY A 401 8.83 3.33 9.12
C GLY A 401 8.13 2.02 8.75
N MET A 402 8.80 1.17 7.98
CA MET A 402 8.26 -0.14 7.57
C MET A 402 9.30 -1.23 7.65
N LEU A 403 8.81 -2.45 7.85
CA LEU A 403 9.55 -3.71 7.72
C LEU A 403 8.97 -4.53 6.58
N PHE A 404 9.84 -5.13 5.77
CA PHE A 404 9.43 -6.07 4.72
C PHE A 404 9.79 -7.49 5.09
N VAL A 405 8.88 -8.43 4.85
CA VAL A 405 9.11 -9.88 4.95
C VAL A 405 9.34 -10.43 3.57
N ARG A 406 10.33 -11.31 3.43
CA ARG A 406 10.71 -11.90 2.16
C ARG A 406 9.56 -12.62 1.47
N ASN A 407 9.39 -12.30 0.19
CA ASN A 407 8.57 -13.01 -0.77
C ASN A 407 9.50 -13.73 -1.77
N PRO A 408 9.66 -15.05 -1.68
CA PRO A 408 10.59 -15.78 -2.54
C PRO A 408 10.17 -15.79 -4.01
N SER A 409 8.90 -15.57 -4.33
CA SER A 409 8.41 -15.48 -5.70
C SER A 409 8.65 -14.10 -6.32
N GLY A 410 8.68 -13.03 -5.50
CA GLY A 410 8.70 -11.64 -5.94
C GLY A 410 7.43 -11.22 -6.70
N ILE A 411 6.40 -12.08 -6.68
CA ILE A 411 5.11 -11.84 -7.32
C ILE A 411 4.17 -11.24 -6.28
N SER A 412 3.48 -10.16 -6.61
CA SER A 412 2.45 -9.55 -5.79
C SER A 412 1.20 -9.25 -6.62
N HIS A 413 0.06 -8.97 -5.95
CA HIS A 413 -1.25 -8.79 -6.58
C HIS A 413 -1.68 -9.99 -7.44
N SER A 414 -1.28 -11.18 -7.05
CA SER A 414 -1.50 -12.43 -7.79
C SER A 414 -1.58 -13.63 -6.84
N PRO A 415 -2.27 -14.71 -7.23
CA PRO A 415 -2.37 -15.93 -6.42
C PRO A 415 -1.03 -16.59 -6.07
N GLU A 416 0.02 -16.30 -6.85
CA GLU A 416 1.37 -16.85 -6.69
C GLU A 416 2.22 -16.08 -5.66
N GLU A 417 1.70 -15.02 -5.06
CA GLU A 417 2.35 -14.36 -3.93
C GLU A 417 2.58 -15.34 -2.80
N HIS A 418 3.78 -15.34 -2.23
CA HIS A 418 4.14 -16.31 -1.23
C HIS A 418 5.07 -15.76 -0.16
N VAL A 419 4.86 -16.20 1.08
CA VAL A 419 5.75 -16.00 2.21
C VAL A 419 5.94 -17.35 2.90
N GLU A 420 7.18 -17.71 3.18
CA GLU A 420 7.47 -18.93 3.94
C GLU A 420 7.12 -18.75 5.42
N ASP A 421 6.61 -19.79 6.07
CA ASP A 421 6.21 -19.77 7.49
C ASP A 421 7.32 -19.26 8.42
N HIS A 422 8.56 -19.62 8.14
CA HIS A 422 9.71 -19.20 8.94
C HIS A 422 10.05 -17.70 8.71
N ASP A 423 9.80 -17.15 7.52
CA ASP A 423 10.01 -15.74 7.21
C ASP A 423 8.91 -14.88 7.87
N ALA A 424 7.65 -15.33 7.82
CA ALA A 424 6.55 -14.69 8.55
C ALA A 424 6.82 -14.65 10.06
N THR A 425 7.33 -15.76 10.62
CA THR A 425 7.73 -15.84 12.03
C THR A 425 8.89 -14.89 12.34
N ALA A 426 9.93 -14.86 11.49
CA ALA A 426 11.07 -13.95 11.66
C ALA A 426 10.65 -12.47 11.57
N GLY A 427 9.77 -12.13 10.63
CA GLY A 427 9.20 -10.80 10.51
C GLY A 427 8.43 -10.38 11.75
N THR A 428 7.59 -11.25 12.27
CA THR A 428 6.82 -11.02 13.51
C THR A 428 7.72 -10.77 14.72
N ILE A 429 8.80 -11.56 14.88
CA ILE A 429 9.77 -11.37 15.97
C ILE A 429 10.52 -10.06 15.78
N ALA A 430 10.95 -9.74 14.57
CA ALA A 430 11.61 -8.47 14.26
C ALA A 430 10.69 -7.27 14.55
N LEU A 431 9.39 -7.38 14.23
CA LEU A 431 8.40 -6.38 14.59
C LEU A 431 8.28 -6.24 16.12
N ALA A 432 8.12 -7.35 16.86
CA ALA A 432 8.01 -7.32 18.32
C ALA A 432 9.25 -6.67 18.98
N ASP A 433 10.46 -7.07 18.56
CA ASP A 433 11.70 -6.51 19.09
C ASP A 433 11.84 -5.00 18.78
N THR A 434 11.39 -4.60 17.58
CA THR A 434 11.38 -3.18 17.18
C THR A 434 10.37 -2.38 17.99
N LEU A 435 9.15 -2.91 18.18
CA LEU A 435 8.12 -2.24 18.99
C LEU A 435 8.56 -2.16 20.46
N GLU A 436 9.25 -3.18 21.01
CA GLU A 436 9.81 -3.14 22.36
C GLU A 436 10.81 -1.99 22.53
N ASP A 437 11.74 -1.83 21.59
CA ASP A 437 12.75 -0.75 21.65
C ASP A 437 12.11 0.65 21.61
N LEU A 438 10.90 0.75 21.07
CA LEU A 438 10.17 2.02 20.91
C LEU A 438 9.14 2.26 22.04
N LEU A 439 8.75 1.26 22.83
CA LEU A 439 7.78 1.36 23.94
C LEU A 439 8.41 1.86 25.24
#